data_ec12bba5474df5bb756c9331b613ae8e
#
_entry.id   ec12bba5474df5bb756c9331b613ae8e
#
_cell.length_a   1.000
_cell.length_b   1.000
_cell.length_c   1.000
_cell.angle_alpha   90.00
_cell.angle_beta   90.00
_cell.angle_gamma   90.00
#
_symmetry.space_group_name_H-M   'P 1'
#
loop_
_entity.id
_entity.type
_entity.pdbx_description
1 polymer ?
#
loop_
_entity_poly.entity_id
_entity_poly.type
_entity_poly.pdbx_seq_one_letter_code
_entity_poly.pdbx_strand_id
1 'polypeptide(L)'
;MIIDAAKGIDNLHPMISGVLVIADYVIQQRLNVEPHLTFGNSGAHAAGSLHYKNRAVDIDWPPWNERPQDIDVIAAKLRLYLGRDFDVVAENTHLHIEHDPK
;
A
#
# COMPACT_ATOMS: atom_id res chain seq x y z
N MET A 1 9.70 -0.77 -6.66
CA MET A 1 8.50 -1.57 -6.37
C MET A 1 8.19 -2.48 -7.55
N ILE A 2 7.89 -3.73 -7.26
CA ILE A 2 7.48 -4.69 -8.29
C ILE A 2 5.98 -4.55 -8.49
N ILE A 3 5.55 -4.30 -9.72
CA ILE A 3 4.15 -4.08 -10.07
C ILE A 3 3.77 -5.08 -11.15
N ASP A 4 2.75 -5.89 -10.88
CA ASP A 4 2.16 -6.77 -11.86
C ASP A 4 0.90 -6.09 -12.41
N ALA A 5 0.87 -5.83 -13.71
CA ALA A 5 -0.25 -5.16 -14.36
C ALA A 5 -1.58 -5.93 -14.17
N ALA A 6 -1.50 -7.26 -14.02
CA ALA A 6 -2.69 -8.08 -13.75
C ALA A 6 -3.33 -7.78 -12.39
N LYS A 7 -2.66 -7.06 -11.50
CA LYS A 7 -3.18 -6.69 -10.19
C LYS A 7 -4.06 -5.43 -10.22
N GLY A 8 -4.29 -4.85 -11.40
CA GLY A 8 -5.23 -3.75 -11.54
C GLY A 8 -4.65 -2.38 -11.19
N ILE A 9 -3.60 -1.99 -11.92
CA ILE A 9 -2.99 -0.67 -11.74
C ILE A 9 -3.55 0.37 -12.70
N ASP A 10 -4.38 -0.06 -13.65
CA ASP A 10 -4.96 0.85 -14.63
C ASP A 10 -5.93 1.81 -13.95
N ASN A 11 -5.87 3.07 -14.34
CA ASN A 11 -6.78 4.11 -13.86
C ASN A 11 -6.77 4.33 -12.33
N LEU A 12 -5.65 4.02 -11.66
CA LEU A 12 -5.52 4.37 -10.25
C LEU A 12 -5.70 5.89 -10.07
N HIS A 13 -6.38 6.26 -9.00
CA HIS A 13 -6.53 7.66 -8.66
C HIS A 13 -5.15 8.32 -8.55
N PRO A 14 -4.96 9.54 -9.10
CA PRO A 14 -3.62 10.17 -9.10
C PRO A 14 -2.96 10.23 -7.72
N MET A 15 -3.73 10.42 -6.65
CA MET A 15 -3.19 10.45 -5.30
C MET A 15 -2.60 9.08 -4.90
N ILE A 16 -3.18 7.99 -5.37
CA ILE A 16 -2.67 6.64 -5.11
C ILE A 16 -1.38 6.37 -5.91
N SER A 17 -1.29 6.89 -7.13
CA SER A 17 -0.06 6.73 -7.90
C SER A 17 1.16 7.33 -7.17
N GLY A 18 0.98 8.47 -6.53
CA GLY A 18 2.03 9.09 -5.71
C GLY A 18 2.37 8.27 -4.47
N VAL A 19 1.40 7.59 -3.90
CA VAL A 19 1.60 6.72 -2.73
C VAL A 19 2.61 5.61 -3.04
N LEU A 20 2.57 5.04 -4.25
CA LEU A 20 3.47 3.94 -4.61
C LEU A 20 4.94 4.39 -4.55
N VAL A 21 5.23 5.61 -4.95
CA VAL A 21 6.59 6.15 -4.89
C VAL A 21 7.04 6.33 -3.44
N ILE A 22 6.18 6.90 -2.60
CA ILE A 22 6.49 7.13 -1.19
C ILE A 22 6.66 5.81 -0.45
N ALA A 23 5.76 4.85 -0.67
CA ALA A 23 5.83 3.55 -0.03
C ALA A 23 7.10 2.79 -0.42
N ASP A 24 7.44 2.82 -1.70
CA ASP A 24 8.68 2.20 -2.18
C ASP A 24 9.90 2.77 -1.46
N TYR A 25 9.98 4.08 -1.36
CA TYR A 25 11.08 4.75 -0.68
C TYR A 25 11.16 4.34 0.81
N VAL A 26 10.06 4.42 1.53
CA VAL A 26 10.03 4.14 2.97
C VAL A 26 10.41 2.69 3.24
N ILE A 27 9.87 1.75 2.48
CA ILE A 27 10.14 0.32 2.67
C ILE A 27 11.60 -0.01 2.36
N GLN A 28 12.13 0.50 1.26
CA GLN A 28 13.52 0.24 0.90
C GLN A 28 14.50 0.88 1.89
N GLN A 29 14.21 2.08 2.37
CA GLN A 29 15.06 2.73 3.35
C GLN A 29 15.10 1.96 4.67
N ARG A 30 13.98 1.38 5.09
CA ARG A 30 13.90 0.65 6.36
C ARG A 30 14.44 -0.77 6.26
N LEU A 31 14.10 -1.49 5.19
CA LEU A 31 14.33 -2.93 5.09
C LEU A 31 15.34 -3.32 4.01
N ASN A 32 15.63 -2.42 3.08
CA ASN A 32 16.46 -2.72 1.90
C ASN A 32 15.90 -3.92 1.11
N VAL A 33 14.58 -3.99 0.98
CA VAL A 33 13.89 -5.02 0.20
C VAL A 33 13.01 -4.36 -0.83
N GLU A 34 12.72 -5.08 -1.92
CA GLU A 34 11.85 -4.60 -2.98
C GLU A 34 10.39 -4.86 -2.59
N PRO A 35 9.56 -3.81 -2.39
CA PRO A 35 8.15 -4.03 -2.11
C PRO A 35 7.39 -4.46 -3.36
N HIS A 36 6.28 -5.17 -3.13
CA HIS A 36 5.42 -5.69 -4.19
C HIS A 36 4.03 -5.08 -4.06
N LEU A 37 3.49 -4.58 -5.16
CA LEU A 37 2.08 -4.26 -5.26
C LEU A 37 1.32 -5.59 -5.43
N THR A 38 0.55 -5.98 -4.43
CA THR A 38 -0.18 -7.26 -4.49
C THR A 38 -1.57 -7.11 -5.07
N PHE A 39 -2.29 -6.03 -4.74
CA PHE A 39 -3.59 -5.74 -5.33
C PHE A 39 -3.78 -4.24 -5.52
N GLY A 40 -4.23 -3.87 -6.72
CA GLY A 40 -4.80 -2.56 -7.00
C GLY A 40 -6.32 -2.68 -7.07
N ASN A 41 -6.89 -2.44 -8.26
CA ASN A 41 -8.36 -2.45 -8.46
C ASN A 41 -8.91 -3.80 -8.96
N SER A 42 -8.05 -4.81 -9.14
CA SER A 42 -8.49 -6.15 -9.52
C SER A 42 -8.59 -7.05 -8.27
N GLY A 43 -9.15 -8.25 -8.47
CA GLY A 43 -9.29 -9.22 -7.40
C GLY A 43 -10.59 -9.07 -6.64
N ALA A 44 -10.79 -9.94 -5.64
CA ALA A 44 -12.00 -9.95 -4.83
C ALA A 44 -11.80 -9.07 -3.59
N HIS A 45 -12.58 -8.02 -3.50
CA HIS A 45 -12.58 -7.10 -2.36
C HIS A 45 -14.00 -6.99 -1.80
N ALA A 46 -14.10 -6.52 -0.56
CA ALA A 46 -15.41 -6.29 0.05
C ALA A 46 -16.22 -5.28 -0.77
N ALA A 47 -17.52 -5.45 -0.82
CA ALA A 47 -18.40 -4.49 -1.46
C ALA A 47 -18.23 -3.13 -0.80
N GLY A 48 -18.08 -2.07 -1.60
CA GLY A 48 -17.81 -0.74 -1.09
C GLY A 48 -16.35 -0.44 -0.81
N SER A 49 -15.43 -1.41 -1.04
CA SER A 49 -14.01 -1.18 -0.89
C SER A 49 -13.53 -0.06 -1.82
N LEU A 50 -12.61 0.76 -1.33
CA LEU A 50 -12.00 1.82 -2.14
C LEU A 50 -11.08 1.28 -3.24
N HIS A 51 -10.70 -0.01 -3.20
CA HIS A 51 -10.04 -0.67 -4.33
C HIS A 51 -10.88 -0.56 -5.61
N TYR A 52 -12.21 -0.76 -5.51
CA TYR A 52 -13.11 -0.66 -6.66
C TYR A 52 -13.26 0.77 -7.18
N LYS A 53 -12.85 1.77 -6.39
CA LYS A 53 -12.86 3.17 -6.80
C LYS A 53 -11.48 3.66 -7.25
N ASN A 54 -10.53 2.73 -7.43
CA ASN A 54 -9.14 3.03 -7.79
C ASN A 54 -8.41 3.90 -6.75
N ARG A 55 -8.85 3.84 -5.49
CA ARG A 55 -8.34 4.67 -4.40
C ARG A 55 -7.63 3.88 -3.31
N ALA A 56 -7.36 2.59 -3.54
CA ALA A 56 -6.67 1.77 -2.56
C ALA A 56 -5.72 0.80 -3.25
N VAL A 57 -4.64 0.48 -2.54
CA VAL A 57 -3.67 -0.53 -2.98
C VAL A 57 -3.22 -1.35 -1.78
N ASP A 58 -2.84 -2.59 -2.05
CA ASP A 58 -2.22 -3.48 -1.08
C ASP A 58 -0.76 -3.71 -1.48
N ILE A 59 0.13 -3.60 -0.50
CA ILE A 59 1.57 -3.69 -0.71
C ILE A 59 2.14 -4.66 0.33
N ASP A 60 3.02 -5.55 -0.09
CA ASP A 60 3.78 -6.38 0.83
C ASP A 60 5.26 -6.40 0.45
N TRP A 61 6.02 -7.14 1.20
CA TRP A 61 7.44 -7.43 0.92
C TRP A 61 7.80 -8.78 1.51
N PRO A 62 8.67 -9.56 0.86
CA PRO A 62 9.15 -10.80 1.46
C PRO A 62 10.35 -10.53 2.38
N PRO A 63 10.47 -11.20 3.52
CA PRO A 63 9.46 -12.01 4.17
C PRO A 63 8.58 -11.14 5.10
N TRP A 64 7.29 -11.12 4.84
CA TRP A 64 6.36 -10.19 5.49
C TRP A 64 6.40 -10.25 7.02
N ASN A 65 6.32 -11.45 7.59
CA ASN A 65 6.12 -11.62 9.03
C ASN A 65 7.42 -11.80 9.82
N GLU A 66 8.58 -11.68 9.18
CA GLU A 66 9.85 -11.93 9.86
C GLU A 66 10.17 -10.88 10.92
N ARG A 67 9.79 -9.63 10.66
CA ARG A 67 10.07 -8.51 11.57
C ARG A 67 8.81 -7.66 11.77
N PRO A 68 7.87 -8.12 12.62
CA PRO A 68 6.59 -7.42 12.81
C PRO A 68 6.74 -5.98 13.27
N GLN A 69 7.75 -5.69 14.10
CA GLN A 69 8.00 -4.33 14.58
C GLN A 69 8.34 -3.37 13.43
N ASP A 70 8.94 -3.86 12.35
CA ASP A 70 9.24 -3.02 11.19
C ASP A 70 7.98 -2.68 10.41
N ILE A 71 6.98 -3.57 10.40
CA ILE A 71 5.68 -3.29 9.79
C ILE A 71 5.04 -2.07 10.47
N ASP A 72 5.03 -2.05 11.79
CA ASP A 72 4.46 -0.94 12.56
C ASP A 72 5.21 0.37 12.33
N VAL A 73 6.54 0.32 12.27
CA VAL A 73 7.36 1.51 12.00
C VAL A 73 7.08 2.05 10.60
N ILE A 74 7.01 1.18 9.61
CA ILE A 74 6.74 1.58 8.22
C ILE A 74 5.34 2.19 8.12
N ALA A 75 4.33 1.55 8.72
CA ALA A 75 2.97 2.07 8.71
C ALA A 75 2.91 3.46 9.36
N ALA A 76 3.60 3.66 10.48
CA ALA A 76 3.63 4.94 11.16
C ALA A 76 4.30 6.03 10.30
N LYS A 77 5.40 5.71 9.62
CA LYS A 77 6.06 6.65 8.71
C LYS A 77 5.19 7.00 7.52
N LEU A 78 4.48 6.02 6.96
CA LEU A 78 3.57 6.27 5.85
C LEU A 78 2.42 7.18 6.27
N ARG A 79 1.84 6.97 7.45
CA ARG A 79 0.80 7.86 7.98
C ARG A 79 1.33 9.28 8.12
N LEU A 80 2.55 9.44 8.60
CA LEU A 80 3.16 10.76 8.76
C LEU A 80 3.36 11.46 7.41
N TYR A 81 3.89 10.75 6.41
CA TYR A 81 4.21 11.34 5.12
C TYR A 81 2.98 11.58 4.26
N LEU A 82 1.97 10.70 4.34
CA LEU A 82 0.79 10.80 3.50
C LEU A 82 -0.27 11.74 4.07
N GLY A 83 -0.32 11.88 5.39
CA GLY A 83 -1.27 12.77 6.04
C GLY A 83 -2.63 12.12 6.28
N ARG A 84 -3.55 12.91 6.83
CA ARG A 84 -4.82 12.44 7.37
C ARG A 84 -5.83 11.96 6.31
N ASP A 85 -5.63 12.33 5.05
CA ASP A 85 -6.54 11.91 3.97
C ASP A 85 -6.25 10.49 3.49
N PHE A 86 -5.28 9.83 4.11
CA PHE A 86 -4.91 8.46 3.77
C PHE A 86 -5.03 7.58 5.00
N ASP A 87 -5.59 6.40 4.80
CA ASP A 87 -5.62 5.35 5.82
C ASP A 87 -4.57 4.30 5.47
N VAL A 88 -3.73 3.97 6.44
CA VAL A 88 -2.70 2.94 6.31
C VAL A 88 -2.96 1.90 7.38
N VAL A 89 -3.28 0.69 6.96
CA VAL A 89 -3.65 -0.40 7.87
C VAL A 89 -2.73 -1.59 7.63
N ALA A 90 -2.09 -2.05 8.71
CA ALA A 90 -1.29 -3.28 8.66
C ALA A 90 -2.23 -4.48 8.82
N GLU A 91 -2.45 -5.19 7.74
CA GLU A 91 -3.24 -6.42 7.72
C GLU A 91 -2.33 -7.63 8.00
N ASN A 92 -2.91 -8.84 8.01
CA ASN A 92 -2.13 -10.05 8.31
C ASN A 92 -1.02 -10.34 7.31
N THR A 93 -1.21 -9.98 6.05
CA THR A 93 -0.30 -10.35 4.95
C THR A 93 0.23 -9.16 4.15
N HIS A 94 -0.24 -7.94 4.43
CA HIS A 94 0.09 -6.78 3.60
C HIS A 94 -0.25 -5.47 4.32
N LEU A 95 0.24 -4.36 3.77
CA LEU A 95 -0.26 -3.03 4.09
C LEU A 95 -1.37 -2.66 3.12
N HIS A 96 -2.49 -2.21 3.67
CA HIS A 96 -3.58 -1.61 2.91
C HIS A 96 -3.48 -0.09 3.01
N ILE A 97 -3.41 0.59 1.88
CA ILE A 97 -3.32 2.05 1.84
C ILE A 97 -4.45 2.57 0.97
N GLU A 98 -5.22 3.50 1.51
CA GLU A 98 -6.33 4.08 0.78
C GLU A 98 -6.36 5.59 0.90
N HIS A 99 -6.80 6.25 -0.17
CA HIS A 99 -7.11 7.67 -0.19
C HIS A 99 -8.57 7.86 0.19
N ASP A 100 -8.80 8.33 1.40
CA ASP A 100 -10.13 8.50 1.98
C ASP A 100 -10.20 9.87 2.66
N PRO A 101 -10.38 10.97 1.88
CA PRO A 101 -10.36 12.32 2.43
C PRO A 101 -11.40 12.49 3.54
N LYS A 102 -10.97 13.13 4.62
CA LYS A 102 -11.82 13.34 5.81
C LYS A 102 -12.64 14.65 5.73
#